data_4904a9b8f9189434a412eaa9a6a6eee5
#
_entry.id   4904a9b8f9189434a412eaa9a6a6eee5
#
_cell.length_a   1.000
_cell.length_b   1.000
_cell.length_c   1.000
_cell.angle_alpha   90.00
_cell.angle_beta   90.00
_cell.angle_gamma   90.00
#
_symmetry.space_group_name_H-M   'P 1'
#
loop_
_entity.id
_entity.type
_entity.pdbx_description
1 polymer ?
#
loop_
_entity_poly.entity_id
_entity_poly.type
_entity_poly.pdbx_seq_one_letter_code
_entity_poly.pdbx_strand_id
1 'polypeptide(L)'
;VSGSTSSGGLNRVDWSLSEPEIDLIILGLGANDMLRGIQPDETKKNLEQIINIANNKKIKIILAGMVAPYTHGKKYKKEFDNIYPKLSKKYNLPLIPFLLEGVALNPSLNQQDGIHPNKQGTIKISENIKKSIMGILDKKKK
;
A
#
# COMPACT_ATOMS: atom_id res chain seq x y z
N VAL A 1 -6.04 7.49 5.54
CA VAL A 1 -6.32 7.68 6.97
C VAL A 1 -5.41 6.77 7.78
N SER A 2 -4.70 7.36 8.73
CA SER A 2 -3.80 6.62 9.62
C SER A 2 -4.57 5.58 10.43
N GLY A 3 -4.01 4.36 10.55
CA GLY A 3 -4.63 3.28 11.33
C GLY A 3 -5.68 2.47 10.60
N SER A 4 -5.93 2.74 9.31
CA SER A 4 -6.94 1.99 8.56
C SER A 4 -6.44 0.60 8.14
N THR A 5 -7.30 -0.41 8.32
CA THR A 5 -7.11 -1.74 7.75
C THR A 5 -7.62 -1.76 6.31
N SER A 6 -7.34 -2.85 5.59
CA SER A 6 -7.88 -3.06 4.24
C SER A 6 -9.41 -3.12 4.27
N SER A 7 -9.99 -3.74 5.30
CA SER A 7 -11.45 -3.76 5.50
C SER A 7 -12.02 -2.36 5.71
N GLY A 8 -11.36 -1.55 6.54
CA GLY A 8 -11.78 -0.17 6.77
C GLY A 8 -11.70 0.69 5.50
N GLY A 9 -10.64 0.49 4.71
CA GLY A 9 -10.49 1.17 3.42
C GLY A 9 -11.58 0.76 2.44
N LEU A 10 -11.90 -0.53 2.37
CA LEU A 10 -12.97 -1.05 1.53
C LEU A 10 -14.33 -0.44 1.90
N ASN A 11 -14.63 -0.35 3.18
CA ASN A 11 -15.90 0.22 3.66
C ASN A 11 -16.08 1.70 3.29
N ARG A 12 -15.00 2.41 3.04
CA ARG A 12 -15.02 3.84 2.70
C ARG A 12 -14.69 4.16 1.26
N VAL A 13 -14.37 3.13 0.45
CA VAL A 13 -13.85 3.35 -0.89
C VAL A 13 -14.84 4.09 -1.80
N ASP A 14 -16.13 3.74 -1.76
CA ASP A 14 -17.13 4.41 -2.57
C ASP A 14 -17.22 5.90 -2.23
N TRP A 15 -17.22 6.22 -0.95
CA TRP A 15 -17.25 7.60 -0.51
C TRP A 15 -15.97 8.33 -0.85
N SER A 16 -14.81 7.69 -0.59
CA SER A 16 -13.50 8.30 -0.86
C SER A 16 -13.28 8.57 -2.35
N LEU A 17 -13.87 7.75 -3.22
CA LEU A 17 -13.71 7.86 -4.67
C LEU A 17 -14.91 8.53 -5.35
N SER A 18 -15.81 9.17 -4.57
CA SER A 18 -17.01 9.81 -5.11
C SER A 18 -16.74 11.16 -5.78
N GLU A 19 -15.58 11.77 -5.54
CA GLU A 19 -15.23 13.04 -6.18
C GLU A 19 -14.96 12.84 -7.68
N PRO A 20 -15.60 13.63 -8.56
CA PRO A 20 -15.50 13.40 -10.00
C PRO A 20 -14.14 13.72 -10.62
N GLU A 21 -13.24 14.37 -9.89
CA GLU A 21 -11.93 14.78 -10.39
C GLU A 21 -10.79 13.80 -10.08
N ILE A 22 -11.11 12.66 -9.44
CA ILE A 22 -10.07 11.67 -9.12
C ILE A 22 -9.76 10.84 -10.36
N ASP A 23 -8.54 10.95 -10.87
CA ASP A 23 -8.04 10.18 -12.02
C ASP A 23 -7.08 9.07 -11.62
N LEU A 24 -6.41 9.23 -10.48
CA LEU A 24 -5.34 8.33 -10.02
C LEU A 24 -5.36 8.23 -8.51
N ILE A 25 -5.19 7.01 -8.00
CA ILE A 25 -4.98 6.77 -6.57
C ILE A 25 -3.71 5.95 -6.34
N ILE A 26 -3.09 6.17 -5.18
CA ILE A 26 -2.02 5.31 -4.69
C ILE A 26 -2.64 4.47 -3.58
N LEU A 27 -2.75 3.17 -3.82
CA LEU A 27 -3.35 2.24 -2.86
C LEU A 27 -2.27 1.68 -1.94
N GLY A 28 -2.21 2.18 -0.72
CA GLY A 28 -1.22 1.80 0.28
C GLY A 28 -1.87 1.32 1.57
N LEU A 29 -2.58 0.18 1.50
CA LEU A 29 -3.22 -0.44 2.65
C LEU A 29 -2.63 -1.83 2.91
N GLY A 30 -2.77 -2.32 4.13
CA GLY A 30 -2.35 -3.66 4.52
C GLY A 30 -1.40 -3.69 5.72
N ALA A 31 -0.70 -2.59 6.00
CA ALA A 31 0.23 -2.54 7.13
C ALA A 31 -0.48 -2.77 8.46
N ASN A 32 -1.64 -2.17 8.67
CA ASN A 32 -2.41 -2.37 9.91
C ASN A 32 -3.02 -3.77 9.99
N ASP A 33 -3.40 -4.37 8.85
CA ASP A 33 -3.81 -5.77 8.81
C ASP A 33 -2.68 -6.66 9.34
N MET A 34 -1.48 -6.43 8.86
CA MET A 34 -0.28 -7.18 9.28
C MET A 34 0.00 -6.99 10.78
N LEU A 35 -0.07 -5.76 11.28
CA LEU A 35 0.15 -5.47 12.69
C LEU A 35 -0.87 -6.18 13.59
N ARG A 36 -2.10 -6.36 13.11
CA ARG A 36 -3.18 -7.04 13.84
C ARG A 36 -3.21 -8.55 13.63
N GLY A 37 -2.32 -9.09 12.79
CA GLY A 37 -2.27 -10.51 12.49
C GLY A 37 -3.44 -11.01 11.65
N ILE A 38 -4.09 -10.13 10.89
CA ILE A 38 -5.17 -10.50 9.97
C ILE A 38 -4.58 -11.41 8.88
N GLN A 39 -5.30 -12.47 8.51
CA GLN A 39 -4.81 -13.43 7.55
C GLN A 39 -4.55 -12.76 6.18
N PRO A 40 -3.42 -13.08 5.52
CA PRO A 40 -3.08 -12.47 4.23
C PRO A 40 -4.16 -12.63 3.15
N ASP A 41 -4.87 -13.76 3.13
CA ASP A 41 -5.95 -13.99 2.18
C ASP A 41 -7.08 -12.96 2.33
N GLU A 42 -7.40 -12.57 3.56
CA GLU A 42 -8.42 -11.56 3.83
C GLU A 42 -7.96 -10.18 3.34
N THR A 43 -6.71 -9.82 3.64
CA THR A 43 -6.12 -8.58 3.14
C THR A 43 -6.13 -8.52 1.62
N LYS A 44 -5.72 -9.59 0.97
CA LYS A 44 -5.72 -9.70 -0.49
C LYS A 44 -7.12 -9.52 -1.06
N LYS A 45 -8.11 -10.19 -0.49
CA LYS A 45 -9.50 -10.10 -0.93
C LYS A 45 -10.03 -8.67 -0.84
N ASN A 46 -9.77 -7.99 0.28
CA ASN A 46 -10.20 -6.61 0.47
C ASN A 46 -9.54 -5.66 -0.54
N LEU A 47 -8.24 -5.84 -0.79
CA LEU A 47 -7.52 -5.03 -1.79
C LEU A 47 -8.05 -5.29 -3.20
N GLU A 48 -8.36 -6.55 -3.53
CA GLU A 48 -8.94 -6.88 -4.85
C GLU A 48 -10.28 -6.18 -5.06
N GLN A 49 -11.13 -6.15 -4.04
CA GLN A 49 -12.42 -5.47 -4.12
C GLN A 49 -12.25 -3.97 -4.33
N ILE A 50 -11.30 -3.33 -3.63
CA ILE A 50 -10.99 -1.92 -3.82
C ILE A 50 -10.50 -1.66 -5.25
N ILE A 51 -9.62 -2.50 -5.76
CA ILE A 51 -9.09 -2.39 -7.13
C ILE A 51 -10.24 -2.48 -8.14
N ASN A 52 -11.15 -3.44 -7.97
CA ASN A 52 -12.28 -3.60 -8.86
C ASN A 52 -13.22 -2.38 -8.84
N ILE A 53 -13.48 -1.82 -7.67
CA ILE A 53 -14.31 -0.61 -7.55
C ILE A 53 -13.65 0.58 -8.26
N ALA A 54 -12.36 0.78 -8.07
CA ALA A 54 -11.63 1.86 -8.73
C ALA A 54 -11.60 1.67 -10.25
N ASN A 55 -11.38 0.43 -10.71
CA ASN A 55 -11.41 0.12 -12.15
C ASN A 55 -12.78 0.40 -12.76
N ASN A 56 -13.85 0.07 -12.05
CA ASN A 56 -15.22 0.35 -12.53
C ASN A 56 -15.48 1.86 -12.63
N LYS A 57 -14.82 2.66 -11.82
CA LYS A 57 -14.90 4.12 -11.88
C LYS A 57 -13.88 4.72 -12.86
N LYS A 58 -13.11 3.89 -13.56
CA LYS A 58 -12.04 4.29 -14.51
C LYS A 58 -10.93 5.11 -13.84
N ILE A 59 -10.66 4.83 -12.58
CA ILE A 59 -9.59 5.46 -11.81
C ILE A 59 -8.33 4.60 -11.93
N LYS A 60 -7.21 5.21 -12.28
CA LYS A 60 -5.92 4.52 -12.36
C LYS A 60 -5.38 4.26 -10.95
N ILE A 61 -4.71 3.13 -10.78
CA ILE A 61 -4.19 2.69 -9.49
C ILE A 61 -2.68 2.46 -9.58
N ILE A 62 -1.95 2.99 -8.63
CA ILE A 62 -0.57 2.60 -8.35
C ILE A 62 -0.62 1.86 -7.01
N LEU A 63 -0.14 0.62 -6.99
CA LEU A 63 -0.16 -0.20 -5.79
C LEU A 63 1.13 0.02 -5.00
N ALA A 64 0.99 0.40 -3.73
CA ALA A 64 2.14 0.54 -2.83
C ALA A 64 2.32 -0.76 -2.05
N GLY A 65 3.46 -1.42 -2.26
CA GLY A 65 3.76 -2.68 -1.60
C GLY A 65 4.18 -2.51 -0.16
N MET A 66 3.92 -3.54 0.64
CA MET A 66 4.33 -3.64 2.02
C MET A 66 5.03 -4.98 2.22
N VAL A 67 5.89 -5.07 3.24
CA VAL A 67 6.51 -6.34 3.65
C VAL A 67 6.27 -6.54 5.13
N ALA A 68 6.07 -7.79 5.53
CA ALA A 68 5.86 -8.14 6.92
C ALA A 68 7.20 -8.53 7.58
N PRO A 69 7.38 -8.21 8.88
CA PRO A 69 8.48 -8.80 9.65
C PRO A 69 8.16 -10.27 9.95
N TYR A 70 9.09 -10.96 10.60
CA TYR A 70 8.89 -12.36 10.97
C TYR A 70 8.03 -12.55 12.23
N THR A 71 7.45 -11.50 12.79
CA THR A 71 6.67 -11.52 14.03
C THR A 71 5.56 -12.57 14.03
N HIS A 72 4.88 -12.74 12.89
CA HIS A 72 3.80 -13.72 12.72
C HIS A 72 4.25 -15.02 12.04
N GLY A 73 5.56 -15.26 11.97
CA GLY A 73 6.15 -16.45 11.38
C GLY A 73 6.51 -16.31 9.91
N LYS A 74 7.31 -17.27 9.42
CA LYS A 74 7.82 -17.28 8.05
C LYS A 74 6.70 -17.46 7.02
N LYS A 75 5.72 -18.31 7.33
CA LYS A 75 4.60 -18.58 6.42
C LYS A 75 3.77 -17.32 6.21
N TYR A 76 3.42 -16.63 7.30
CA TYR A 76 2.68 -15.37 7.23
C TYR A 76 3.42 -14.33 6.40
N LYS A 77 4.71 -14.15 6.67
CA LYS A 77 5.55 -13.20 5.94
C LYS A 77 5.55 -13.50 4.44
N LYS A 78 5.75 -14.75 4.05
CA LYS A 78 5.77 -15.15 2.65
C LYS A 78 4.44 -14.86 1.97
N GLU A 79 3.34 -15.23 2.59
CA GLU A 79 2.00 -15.02 2.04
C GLU A 79 1.67 -13.53 1.94
N PHE A 80 1.98 -12.76 3.00
CA PHE A 80 1.72 -11.33 3.03
C PHE A 80 2.57 -10.59 1.98
N ASP A 81 3.87 -10.83 1.94
CA ASP A 81 4.78 -10.15 1.02
C ASP A 81 4.43 -10.42 -0.45
N ASN A 82 3.81 -11.57 -0.73
CA ASN A 82 3.43 -11.95 -2.09
C ASN A 82 2.11 -11.31 -2.55
N ILE A 83 1.30 -10.73 -1.66
CA ILE A 83 0.01 -10.11 -2.02
C ILE A 83 0.20 -9.07 -3.12
N TYR A 84 1.11 -8.13 -2.90
CA TYR A 84 1.27 -6.95 -3.75
C TYR A 84 1.81 -7.28 -5.14
N PRO A 85 2.89 -8.08 -5.28
CA PRO A 85 3.34 -8.50 -6.60
C PRO A 85 2.29 -9.29 -7.37
N LYS A 86 1.53 -10.15 -6.70
CA LYS A 86 0.47 -10.94 -7.33
C LYS A 86 -0.66 -10.06 -7.84
N LEU A 87 -1.10 -9.07 -7.04
CA LEU A 87 -2.14 -8.14 -7.45
C LEU A 87 -1.67 -7.21 -8.57
N SER A 88 -0.43 -6.75 -8.50
CA SER A 88 0.18 -5.95 -9.56
C SER A 88 0.17 -6.69 -10.89
N LYS A 89 0.56 -7.96 -10.88
CA LYS A 89 0.57 -8.80 -12.09
C LYS A 89 -0.84 -9.10 -12.59
N LYS A 90 -1.75 -9.48 -11.68
CA LYS A 90 -3.12 -9.87 -12.03
C LYS A 90 -3.90 -8.73 -12.68
N TYR A 91 -3.75 -7.53 -12.17
CA TYR A 91 -4.51 -6.35 -12.61
C TYR A 91 -3.68 -5.39 -13.46
N ASN A 92 -2.44 -5.76 -13.78
CA ASN A 92 -1.51 -4.94 -14.56
C ASN A 92 -1.35 -3.54 -13.97
N LEU A 93 -1.04 -3.48 -12.67
CA LEU A 93 -0.89 -2.23 -11.92
C LEU A 93 0.59 -1.93 -11.69
N PRO A 94 1.02 -0.66 -11.82
CA PRO A 94 2.34 -0.26 -11.37
C PRO A 94 2.49 -0.54 -9.87
N LEU A 95 3.67 -1.01 -9.46
CA LEU A 95 3.96 -1.38 -8.08
C LEU A 95 5.12 -0.55 -7.53
N ILE A 96 4.90 0.09 -6.38
CA ILE A 96 5.97 0.61 -5.55
C ILE A 96 6.36 -0.53 -4.61
N PRO A 97 7.55 -1.14 -4.78
CA PRO A 97 7.86 -2.41 -4.09
C PRO A 97 7.82 -2.36 -2.56
N PHE A 98 8.29 -1.27 -1.96
CA PHE A 98 8.26 -1.13 -0.50
C PHE A 98 8.18 0.34 -0.12
N LEU A 99 6.97 0.78 0.24
CA LEU A 99 6.69 2.18 0.57
C LEU A 99 7.54 2.71 1.74
N LEU A 100 7.79 1.86 2.73
CA LEU A 100 8.51 2.24 3.96
C LEU A 100 10.02 1.99 3.88
N GLU A 101 10.57 1.80 2.68
CA GLU A 101 12.01 1.56 2.53
C GLU A 101 12.82 2.71 3.13
N GLY A 102 13.76 2.34 4.00
CA GLY A 102 14.60 3.29 4.73
C GLY A 102 13.93 3.95 5.94
N VAL A 103 12.64 3.69 6.17
CA VAL A 103 11.87 4.28 7.30
C VAL A 103 11.52 3.23 8.34
N ALA A 104 11.09 2.04 7.91
CA ALA A 104 10.69 0.98 8.83
C ALA A 104 11.84 0.63 9.78
N LEU A 105 11.52 0.53 11.07
CA LEU A 105 12.46 0.19 12.15
C LEU A 105 13.59 1.21 12.38
N ASN A 106 13.53 2.37 11.75
CA ASN A 106 14.51 3.44 11.98
C ASN A 106 13.99 4.38 13.08
N PRO A 107 14.58 4.38 14.29
CA PRO A 107 14.06 5.19 15.40
C PRO A 107 14.03 6.69 15.12
N SER A 108 14.96 7.19 14.31
CA SER A 108 15.03 8.63 13.99
C SER A 108 13.91 9.07 13.04
N LEU A 109 13.24 8.13 12.35
CA LEU A 109 12.21 8.40 11.35
C LEU A 109 10.81 8.00 11.81
N ASN A 110 10.68 7.50 13.03
CA ASN A 110 9.40 7.04 13.58
C ASN A 110 9.09 7.73 14.89
N GLN A 111 7.81 7.73 15.27
CA GLN A 111 7.36 8.20 16.56
C GLN A 111 7.84 7.23 17.65
N GLN A 112 7.63 7.59 18.92
CA GLN A 112 8.07 6.78 20.06
C GLN A 112 7.53 5.36 20.04
N ASP A 113 6.36 5.13 19.42
CA ASP A 113 5.78 3.79 19.27
C ASP A 113 6.59 2.89 18.32
N GLY A 114 7.52 3.44 17.55
CA GLY A 114 8.34 2.69 16.61
C GLY A 114 7.60 2.20 15.36
N ILE A 115 6.33 2.52 15.24
CA ILE A 115 5.43 2.00 14.19
C ILE A 115 5.03 3.10 13.21
N HIS A 116 4.63 4.26 13.71
CA HIS A 116 4.15 5.35 12.88
C HIS A 116 5.29 6.31 12.54
N PRO A 117 5.45 6.69 11.25
CA PRO A 117 6.48 7.65 10.85
C PRO A 117 6.30 8.98 11.55
N ASN A 118 7.41 9.61 11.94
CA ASN A 118 7.40 10.99 12.38
C ASN A 118 7.46 11.91 11.15
N LYS A 119 7.63 13.22 11.36
CA LYS A 119 7.71 14.20 10.26
C LYS A 119 8.81 13.84 9.25
N GLN A 120 9.99 13.48 9.73
CA GLN A 120 11.13 13.11 8.89
C GLN A 120 10.86 11.81 8.12
N GLY A 121 10.24 10.82 8.78
CA GLY A 121 9.83 9.57 8.15
C GLY A 121 8.81 9.80 7.06
N THR A 122 7.84 10.69 7.29
CA THR A 122 6.83 11.05 6.27
C THR A 122 7.48 11.66 5.04
N ILE A 123 8.48 12.52 5.22
CA ILE A 123 9.24 13.12 4.11
C ILE A 123 9.95 12.02 3.32
N LYS A 124 10.59 11.07 3.99
CA LYS A 124 11.29 9.96 3.34
C LYS A 124 10.33 9.07 2.54
N ILE A 125 9.16 8.79 3.08
CA ILE A 125 8.12 8.03 2.38
C ILE A 125 7.69 8.79 1.12
N SER A 126 7.47 10.09 1.22
CA SER A 126 7.10 10.94 0.08
C SER A 126 8.18 10.91 -1.00
N GLU A 127 9.45 10.93 -0.63
CA GLU A 127 10.57 10.80 -1.57
C GLU A 127 10.57 9.43 -2.26
N ASN A 128 10.30 8.35 -1.51
CA ASN A 128 10.21 7.00 -2.07
C ASN A 128 9.09 6.92 -3.11
N ILE A 129 7.93 7.48 -2.80
CA ILE A 129 6.79 7.54 -3.72
C ILE A 129 7.14 8.32 -4.98
N LYS A 130 7.70 9.51 -4.82
CA LYS A 130 8.09 10.37 -5.93
C LYS A 130 9.08 9.67 -6.87
N LYS A 131 10.11 9.05 -6.32
CA LYS A 131 11.12 8.31 -7.09
C LYS A 131 10.49 7.18 -7.89
N SER A 132 9.58 6.41 -7.28
CA SER A 132 8.90 5.31 -7.95
C SER A 132 7.98 5.80 -9.05
N ILE A 133 7.24 6.88 -8.83
CA ILE A 133 6.35 7.47 -9.83
C ILE A 133 7.15 7.97 -11.03
N MET A 134 8.27 8.65 -10.79
CA MET A 134 9.14 9.13 -11.87
C MET A 134 9.69 7.97 -12.69
N GLY A 135 10.09 6.88 -12.04
CA GLY A 135 10.54 5.68 -12.74
C GLY A 135 9.45 5.06 -13.62
N ILE A 136 8.20 5.05 -13.14
CA ILE A 136 7.06 4.55 -13.90
C ILE A 136 6.79 5.44 -15.12
N LEU A 137 6.80 6.75 -14.94
CA LEU A 137 6.59 7.72 -16.04
C LEU A 137 7.68 7.61 -17.09
N ASP A 138 8.94 7.45 -16.70
CA ASP A 138 10.04 7.28 -17.62
C ASP A 138 9.91 6.02 -18.48
N LYS A 139 9.42 4.93 -17.89
CA LYS A 139 9.16 3.69 -18.62
C LYS A 139 8.06 3.85 -19.66
N LYS A 140 7.05 4.69 -19.40
CA LYS A 140 5.96 4.94 -20.35
C LYS A 140 6.37 5.81 -21.53
N LYS A 141 7.43 6.60 -21.39
CA LYS A 141 7.96 7.44 -22.46
C LYS A 141 8.83 6.67 -23.46
N LYS A 142 9.20 5.47 -23.10
CA LYS A 142 9.95 4.57 -23.99
C LYS A 142 9.01 3.63 -24.70
#